data_2096a2da57ba08502587d1e8f20b373c
#
_entry.id   2096a2da57ba08502587d1e8f20b373c
#
_cell.length_a   1.000
_cell.length_b   1.000
_cell.length_c   1.000
_cell.angle_alpha   90.00
_cell.angle_beta   90.00
_cell.angle_gamma   90.00
#
_symmetry.space_group_name_H-M   'P 1'
#
loop_
_entity.id
_entity.type
_entity.pdbx_description
1 polymer ?
#
loop_
_entity_poly.entity_id
_entity_poly.type
_entity_poly.pdbx_seq_one_letter_code
_entity_poly.pdbx_strand_id
1 'polypeptide(L)'
;SLISKYNLKPGDLVIDIGSNDGTLLKGFKERGIRVLGVEPTNIAKIANQNGIETIQKFFTIEVASEIKNKYGMASLILATNMFAHMATIGEVVSGIEALLKDDGIFISETHYLLDVIAGGQFDTIYHEHLRTYSLKSLIKLFSYYNFTITDVERGSRYGGNIRVHVTKGKDRPVSENVKKLLELEESFGLYKLETYKKFAERVKKAKKDFTERLYRPALNRPLFNFF
;
A
#
# COMPACT_ATOMS: atom_id res chain seq x y z
N SER A 1 -4.09 -17.55 -3.92
CA SER A 1 -2.64 -17.30 -3.79
C SER A 1 -2.14 -16.54 -5.00
N LEU A 2 -1.23 -15.58 -4.80
CA LEU A 2 -0.59 -14.82 -5.91
C LEU A 2 0.23 -15.74 -6.82
N ILE A 3 0.83 -16.79 -6.26
CA ILE A 3 1.59 -17.79 -7.04
C ILE A 3 0.69 -18.45 -8.09
N SER A 4 -0.49 -18.91 -7.71
CA SER A 4 -1.45 -19.50 -8.66
C SER A 4 -2.05 -18.46 -9.60
N LYS A 5 -2.39 -17.25 -9.09
CA LYS A 5 -2.99 -16.17 -9.91
C LYS A 5 -2.06 -15.75 -11.06
N TYR A 6 -0.75 -15.70 -10.81
CA TYR A 6 0.26 -15.26 -11.79
C TYR A 6 1.16 -16.37 -12.31
N ASN A 7 0.82 -17.63 -12.04
CA ASN A 7 1.54 -18.82 -12.51
C ASN A 7 3.07 -18.73 -12.25
N LEU A 8 3.45 -18.22 -11.07
CA LEU A 8 4.86 -18.13 -10.69
C LEU A 8 5.48 -19.50 -10.54
N LYS A 9 6.69 -19.65 -11.05
CA LYS A 9 7.42 -20.94 -11.11
C LYS A 9 8.72 -20.86 -10.30
N PRO A 10 9.27 -22.01 -9.89
CA PRO A 10 10.63 -22.07 -9.37
C PRO A 10 11.59 -21.33 -10.31
N GLY A 11 12.45 -20.46 -9.75
CA GLY A 11 13.34 -19.58 -10.50
C GLY A 11 12.81 -18.17 -10.78
N ASP A 12 11.52 -17.93 -10.70
CA ASP A 12 10.98 -16.59 -10.71
C ASP A 12 11.44 -15.80 -9.49
N LEU A 13 11.68 -14.50 -9.66
CA LEU A 13 12.10 -13.61 -8.59
C LEU A 13 10.91 -12.78 -8.11
N VAL A 14 10.62 -12.86 -6.81
CA VAL A 14 9.65 -12.03 -6.10
C VAL A 14 10.40 -11.07 -5.20
N ILE A 15 10.14 -9.77 -5.33
CA ILE A 15 10.74 -8.73 -4.51
C ILE A 15 9.65 -8.07 -3.67
N ASP A 16 9.93 -7.81 -2.39
CA ASP A 16 9.07 -7.04 -1.52
C ASP A 16 9.80 -5.77 -1.06
N ILE A 17 9.24 -4.61 -1.41
CA ILE A 17 9.77 -3.29 -1.06
C ILE A 17 9.08 -2.84 0.23
N GLY A 18 9.87 -2.55 1.28
CA GLY A 18 9.39 -2.39 2.64
C GLY A 18 9.05 -3.75 3.26
N SER A 19 9.95 -4.72 3.07
CA SER A 19 9.70 -6.15 3.38
C SER A 19 9.63 -6.46 4.87
N ASN A 20 9.95 -5.51 5.73
CA ASN A 20 9.96 -5.70 7.18
C ASN A 20 10.80 -6.93 7.58
N ASP A 21 10.27 -7.83 8.39
CA ASP A 21 10.92 -9.07 8.85
C ASP A 21 10.92 -10.23 7.84
N GLY A 22 10.42 -9.99 6.61
CA GLY A 22 10.35 -10.97 5.54
C GLY A 22 9.16 -11.94 5.63
N THR A 23 8.23 -11.74 6.56
CA THR A 23 7.08 -12.66 6.76
C THR A 23 6.29 -12.88 5.48
N LEU A 24 6.04 -11.83 4.67
CA LEU A 24 5.30 -11.96 3.41
C LEU A 24 6.05 -12.84 2.40
N LEU A 25 7.36 -12.70 2.31
CA LEU A 25 8.22 -13.43 1.39
C LEU A 25 8.38 -14.91 1.75
N LYS A 26 8.25 -15.25 3.03
CA LYS A 26 8.37 -16.63 3.51
C LYS A 26 7.45 -17.60 2.76
N GLY A 27 6.19 -17.21 2.55
CA GLY A 27 5.22 -18.04 1.83
C GLY A 27 5.55 -18.30 0.35
N PHE A 28 6.32 -17.41 -0.29
CA PHE A 28 6.86 -17.65 -1.65
C PHE A 28 8.08 -18.57 -1.59
N LYS A 29 9.00 -18.33 -0.67
CA LYS A 29 10.21 -19.15 -0.49
C LYS A 29 9.90 -20.62 -0.20
N GLU A 30 8.93 -20.90 0.67
CA GLU A 30 8.48 -22.25 1.01
C GLU A 30 7.94 -23.02 -0.21
N ARG A 31 7.60 -22.33 -1.29
CA ARG A 31 7.16 -22.90 -2.57
C ARG A 31 8.22 -22.90 -3.66
N GLY A 32 9.48 -22.71 -3.28
CA GLY A 32 10.62 -22.74 -4.19
C GLY A 32 10.78 -21.51 -5.09
N ILE A 33 10.06 -20.43 -4.81
CA ILE A 33 10.20 -19.15 -5.52
C ILE A 33 11.40 -18.39 -4.93
N ARG A 34 12.22 -17.78 -5.78
CA ARG A 34 13.30 -16.91 -5.34
C ARG A 34 12.72 -15.63 -4.74
N VAL A 35 13.22 -15.21 -3.59
CA VAL A 35 12.70 -14.03 -2.88
C VAL A 35 13.81 -13.07 -2.52
N LEU A 36 13.51 -11.78 -2.50
CA LEU A 36 14.41 -10.72 -2.07
C LEU A 36 13.61 -9.63 -1.35
N GLY A 37 14.00 -9.28 -0.14
CA GLY A 37 13.47 -8.12 0.57
C GLY A 37 14.32 -6.87 0.34
N VAL A 38 13.68 -5.70 0.38
CA VAL A 38 14.34 -4.40 0.49
C VAL A 38 13.72 -3.67 1.66
N GLU A 39 14.49 -3.41 2.72
CA GLU A 39 14.00 -2.83 3.97
C GLU A 39 15.06 -1.89 4.55
N PRO A 40 14.80 -0.57 4.69
CA PRO A 40 15.82 0.38 5.11
C PRO A 40 16.20 0.28 6.59
N THR A 41 15.33 -0.27 7.42
CA THR A 41 15.51 -0.31 8.87
C THR A 41 16.33 -1.51 9.35
N ASN A 42 16.69 -1.51 10.63
CA ASN A 42 17.39 -2.64 11.24
C ASN A 42 16.57 -3.94 11.27
N ILE A 43 15.29 -3.91 10.96
CA ILE A 43 14.42 -5.09 10.84
C ILE A 43 14.88 -6.01 9.72
N ALA A 44 15.54 -5.47 8.68
CA ALA A 44 16.20 -6.25 7.64
C ALA A 44 17.16 -7.33 8.20
N LYS A 45 17.83 -7.06 9.34
CA LYS A 45 18.69 -8.05 10.00
C LYS A 45 17.91 -9.26 10.51
N ILE A 46 16.70 -9.02 11.03
CA ILE A 46 15.80 -10.08 11.49
C ILE A 46 15.34 -10.94 10.30
N ALA A 47 14.96 -10.31 9.18
CA ALA A 47 14.63 -11.03 7.95
C ALA A 47 15.78 -11.94 7.49
N ASN A 48 17.01 -11.41 7.46
CA ASN A 48 18.21 -12.17 7.09
C ASN A 48 18.46 -13.34 8.06
N GLN A 49 18.33 -13.14 9.38
CA GLN A 49 18.45 -14.19 10.39
C GLN A 49 17.40 -15.28 10.19
N ASN A 50 16.19 -14.91 9.77
CA ASN A 50 15.09 -15.83 9.44
C ASN A 50 15.27 -16.47 8.04
N GLY A 51 16.41 -16.23 7.38
CA GLY A 51 16.74 -16.81 6.10
C GLY A 51 16.04 -16.15 4.90
N ILE A 52 15.46 -14.96 5.05
CA ILE A 52 14.93 -14.17 3.93
C ILE A 52 15.98 -13.12 3.55
N GLU A 53 16.66 -13.35 2.43
CA GLU A 53 17.67 -12.39 1.93
C GLU A 53 17.03 -11.00 1.77
N THR A 54 17.59 -10.01 2.48
CA THR A 54 17.02 -8.65 2.55
C THR A 54 18.15 -7.62 2.49
N ILE A 55 18.05 -6.69 1.54
CA ILE A 55 18.97 -5.57 1.36
C ILE A 55 18.53 -4.45 2.31
N GLN A 56 19.43 -4.04 3.22
CA GLN A 56 19.16 -2.95 4.15
C GLN A 56 19.48 -1.59 3.50
N LYS A 57 18.57 -1.13 2.61
CA LYS A 57 18.64 0.17 1.93
C LYS A 57 17.24 0.70 1.68
N PHE A 58 17.13 2.02 1.49
CA PHE A 58 15.94 2.59 0.85
C PHE A 58 15.88 2.12 -0.61
N PHE A 59 14.67 1.85 -1.11
CA PHE A 59 14.51 1.47 -2.51
C PHE A 59 14.58 2.73 -3.39
N THR A 60 15.60 2.79 -4.21
CA THR A 60 15.86 3.85 -5.20
C THR A 60 16.07 3.24 -6.58
N ILE A 61 16.25 4.07 -7.61
CA ILE A 61 16.57 3.60 -8.96
C ILE A 61 17.93 2.92 -9.02
N GLU A 62 18.90 3.39 -8.20
CA GLU A 62 20.24 2.80 -8.10
C GLU A 62 20.15 1.41 -7.47
N VAL A 63 19.39 1.27 -6.37
CA VAL A 63 19.16 -0.03 -5.72
C VAL A 63 18.43 -0.99 -6.65
N ALA A 64 17.46 -0.51 -7.42
CA ALA A 64 16.79 -1.32 -8.45
C ALA A 64 17.79 -1.81 -9.51
N SER A 65 18.73 -0.97 -9.94
CA SER A 65 19.80 -1.34 -10.88
C SER A 65 20.79 -2.35 -10.28
N GLU A 66 21.21 -2.17 -9.02
CA GLU A 66 22.04 -3.14 -8.29
C GLU A 66 21.35 -4.51 -8.22
N ILE A 67 20.06 -4.53 -7.89
CA ILE A 67 19.26 -5.76 -7.82
C ILE A 67 19.18 -6.43 -9.19
N LYS A 68 18.86 -5.66 -10.24
CA LYS A 68 18.77 -6.17 -11.61
C LYS A 68 20.07 -6.83 -12.06
N ASN A 69 21.22 -6.22 -11.77
CA ASN A 69 22.52 -6.73 -12.15
C ASN A 69 22.89 -8.02 -11.39
N LYS A 70 22.53 -8.11 -10.11
CA LYS A 70 22.91 -9.25 -9.27
C LYS A 70 21.91 -10.40 -9.31
N TYR A 71 20.62 -10.11 -9.35
CA TYR A 71 19.56 -11.12 -9.19
C TYR A 71 18.71 -11.31 -10.45
N GLY A 72 18.78 -10.40 -11.41
CA GLY A 72 17.95 -10.36 -12.60
C GLY A 72 16.67 -9.57 -12.40
N MET A 73 15.79 -9.63 -13.41
CA MET A 73 14.49 -8.94 -13.38
C MET A 73 13.47 -9.72 -12.57
N ALA A 74 12.59 -8.99 -11.89
CA ALA A 74 11.53 -9.55 -11.06
C ALA A 74 10.29 -9.94 -11.88
N SER A 75 9.72 -11.12 -11.57
CA SER A 75 8.41 -11.55 -12.09
C SER A 75 7.27 -10.93 -11.29
N LEU A 76 7.50 -10.68 -9.99
CA LEU A 76 6.55 -10.02 -9.11
C LEU A 76 7.29 -9.05 -8.19
N ILE A 77 6.78 -7.83 -8.09
CA ILE A 77 7.23 -6.86 -7.09
C ILE A 77 6.03 -6.53 -6.20
N LEU A 78 6.25 -6.50 -4.90
CA LEU A 78 5.25 -6.17 -3.88
C LEU A 78 5.66 -4.87 -3.18
N ALA A 79 4.67 -4.07 -2.78
CA ALA A 79 4.85 -2.90 -1.92
C ALA A 79 3.58 -2.72 -1.08
N THR A 80 3.59 -3.30 0.12
CA THR A 80 2.43 -3.29 1.01
C THR A 80 2.59 -2.24 2.10
N ASN A 81 1.64 -1.31 2.19
CA ASN A 81 1.59 -0.21 3.17
C ASN A 81 2.83 0.71 3.19
N MET A 82 3.56 0.81 2.07
CA MET A 82 4.74 1.65 1.97
C MET A 82 4.55 2.92 1.12
N PHE A 83 3.63 2.90 0.13
CA PHE A 83 3.42 4.01 -0.80
C PHE A 83 2.99 5.31 -0.12
N ALA A 84 2.22 5.22 0.98
CA ALA A 84 1.80 6.37 1.75
C ALA A 84 2.99 7.13 2.38
N HIS A 85 4.08 6.42 2.70
CA HIS A 85 5.25 6.93 3.40
C HIS A 85 6.35 7.46 2.47
N MET A 86 6.25 7.23 1.15
CA MET A 86 7.28 7.58 0.19
C MET A 86 7.30 9.08 -0.13
N ALA A 87 8.41 9.76 0.16
CA ALA A 87 8.60 11.16 -0.25
C ALA A 87 8.81 11.27 -1.77
N THR A 88 9.67 10.43 -2.34
CA THR A 88 10.08 10.43 -3.76
C THR A 88 9.39 9.30 -4.55
N ILE A 89 8.04 9.30 -4.55
CA ILE A 89 7.26 8.21 -5.17
C ILE A 89 7.60 7.99 -6.64
N GLY A 90 7.95 9.03 -7.38
CA GLY A 90 8.33 8.94 -8.79
C GLY A 90 9.58 8.12 -9.01
N GLU A 91 10.61 8.31 -8.19
CA GLU A 91 11.85 7.54 -8.22
C GLU A 91 11.59 6.06 -7.95
N VAL A 92 10.76 5.77 -6.94
CA VAL A 92 10.36 4.40 -6.60
C VAL A 92 9.65 3.72 -7.76
N VAL A 93 8.68 4.39 -8.39
CA VAL A 93 7.94 3.82 -9.54
C VAL A 93 8.86 3.63 -10.75
N SER A 94 9.81 4.54 -10.99
CA SER A 94 10.83 4.37 -12.05
C SER A 94 11.75 3.18 -11.76
N GLY A 95 12.17 2.98 -10.52
CA GLY A 95 12.96 1.82 -10.10
C GLY A 95 12.19 0.51 -10.29
N ILE A 96 10.90 0.48 -9.95
CA ILE A 96 10.02 -0.67 -10.19
C ILE A 96 9.91 -0.96 -11.69
N GLU A 97 9.72 0.07 -12.52
CA GLU A 97 9.64 -0.07 -13.97
C GLU A 97 10.91 -0.69 -14.57
N ALA A 98 12.09 -0.23 -14.11
CA ALA A 98 13.37 -0.72 -14.58
C ALA A 98 13.67 -2.17 -14.15
N LEU A 99 13.13 -2.61 -13.00
CA LEU A 99 13.40 -3.91 -12.39
C LEU A 99 12.39 -4.99 -12.75
N LEU A 100 11.15 -4.62 -13.06
CA LEU A 100 10.08 -5.55 -13.38
C LEU A 100 10.24 -6.13 -14.80
N LYS A 101 10.02 -7.43 -15.00
CA LYS A 101 9.90 -8.05 -16.33
C LYS A 101 8.78 -7.41 -17.14
N ASP A 102 8.80 -7.54 -18.47
CA ASP A 102 7.76 -6.97 -19.33
C ASP A 102 6.38 -7.64 -19.13
N ASP A 103 6.38 -8.92 -18.78
CA ASP A 103 5.21 -9.71 -18.35
C ASP A 103 5.03 -9.77 -16.83
N GLY A 104 5.88 -9.06 -16.08
CA GLY A 104 5.88 -9.03 -14.64
C GLY A 104 4.70 -8.23 -14.08
N ILE A 105 4.41 -8.48 -12.80
CA ILE A 105 3.32 -7.84 -12.06
C ILE A 105 3.90 -7.02 -10.91
N PHE A 106 3.45 -5.78 -10.77
CA PHE A 106 3.65 -5.01 -9.57
C PHE A 106 2.34 -4.94 -8.77
N ILE A 107 2.41 -5.20 -7.47
CA ILE A 107 1.24 -5.12 -6.58
C ILE A 107 1.54 -4.11 -5.48
N SER A 108 0.70 -3.08 -5.38
CA SER A 108 0.72 -2.14 -4.26
C SER A 108 -0.55 -2.27 -3.43
N GLU A 109 -0.39 -2.24 -2.11
CA GLU A 109 -1.51 -2.15 -1.17
C GLU A 109 -1.31 -0.91 -0.27
N THR A 110 -2.37 -0.12 -0.09
CA THR A 110 -2.33 1.10 0.71
C THR A 110 -3.71 1.45 1.25
N HIS A 111 -3.78 2.37 2.23
CA HIS A 111 -5.05 2.92 2.69
C HIS A 111 -5.86 3.51 1.52
N TYR A 112 -7.16 3.27 1.56
CA TYR A 112 -8.06 3.70 0.50
C TYR A 112 -8.81 4.97 0.90
N LEU A 113 -8.62 6.04 0.14
CA LEU A 113 -9.20 7.37 0.45
C LEU A 113 -10.72 7.33 0.63
N LEU A 114 -11.42 6.54 -0.18
CA LEU A 114 -12.88 6.40 -0.04
C LEU A 114 -13.25 5.85 1.34
N ASP A 115 -12.55 4.83 1.82
CA ASP A 115 -12.79 4.22 3.12
C ASP A 115 -12.42 5.17 4.27
N VAL A 116 -11.33 5.91 4.14
CA VAL A 116 -10.93 6.95 5.10
C VAL A 116 -12.03 8.00 5.25
N ILE A 117 -12.57 8.49 4.12
CA ILE A 117 -13.64 9.50 4.13
C ILE A 117 -14.96 8.90 4.64
N ALA A 118 -15.35 7.72 4.14
CA ALA A 118 -16.61 7.06 4.53
C ALA A 118 -16.61 6.68 6.01
N GLY A 119 -15.51 6.10 6.49
CA GLY A 119 -15.33 5.64 7.87
C GLY A 119 -15.02 6.74 8.88
N GLY A 120 -14.77 7.97 8.45
CA GLY A 120 -14.38 9.06 9.36
C GLY A 120 -13.01 8.88 10.00
N GLN A 121 -12.09 8.19 9.33
CA GLN A 121 -10.77 7.79 9.85
C GLN A 121 -9.76 8.94 9.73
N PHE A 122 -10.05 10.07 10.37
CA PHE A 122 -9.17 11.25 10.32
C PHE A 122 -7.84 11.03 11.07
N ASP A 123 -7.80 10.09 11.98
CA ASP A 123 -6.61 9.66 12.75
C ASP A 123 -5.54 8.99 11.87
N THR A 124 -5.93 8.49 10.69
CA THR A 124 -4.97 7.99 9.71
C THR A 124 -4.21 9.09 8.97
N ILE A 125 -4.65 10.35 9.10
CA ILE A 125 -4.03 11.53 8.47
C ILE A 125 -3.01 12.11 9.46
N TYR A 126 -1.79 11.59 9.43
CA TYR A 126 -0.69 12.03 10.29
C TYR A 126 0.63 12.14 9.50
N HIS A 127 1.70 12.63 10.14
CA HIS A 127 2.92 13.06 9.47
C HIS A 127 3.65 11.98 8.66
N GLU A 128 3.48 10.70 8.99
CA GLU A 128 4.10 9.61 8.22
C GLU A 128 3.29 9.24 6.97
N HIS A 129 1.97 9.50 6.95
CA HIS A 129 1.12 9.27 5.79
C HIS A 129 1.12 10.51 4.88
N LEU A 130 2.17 10.66 4.07
CA LEU A 130 2.34 11.79 3.16
C LEU A 130 1.25 11.85 2.09
N ARG A 131 0.61 10.73 1.78
CA ARG A 131 -0.42 10.59 0.75
C ARG A 131 -1.44 9.55 1.11
N THR A 132 -2.68 9.83 0.74
CA THR A 132 -3.78 8.86 0.74
C THR A 132 -4.32 8.75 -0.68
N TYR A 133 -4.55 7.54 -1.16
CA TYR A 133 -4.83 7.29 -2.57
C TYR A 133 -6.29 6.90 -2.83
N SER A 134 -6.85 7.42 -3.94
CA SER A 134 -7.99 6.85 -4.64
C SER A 134 -7.52 5.99 -5.81
N LEU A 135 -8.38 5.14 -6.36
CA LEU A 135 -8.05 4.36 -7.55
C LEU A 135 -7.69 5.28 -8.73
N LYS A 136 -8.49 6.34 -8.95
CA LYS A 136 -8.25 7.32 -10.01
C LYS A 136 -6.88 8.00 -9.87
N SER A 137 -6.45 8.31 -8.64
CA SER A 137 -5.14 8.92 -8.41
C SER A 137 -3.99 7.95 -8.68
N LEU A 138 -4.15 6.66 -8.33
CA LEU A 138 -3.18 5.61 -8.64
C LEU A 138 -3.09 5.35 -10.15
N ILE A 139 -4.22 5.28 -10.86
CA ILE A 139 -4.24 5.16 -12.33
C ILE A 139 -3.44 6.31 -12.95
N LYS A 140 -3.69 7.55 -12.50
CA LYS A 140 -2.98 8.72 -13.02
C LYS A 140 -1.48 8.65 -12.72
N LEU A 141 -1.09 8.26 -11.49
CA LEU A 141 0.31 8.09 -11.11
C LEU A 141 1.00 7.08 -12.04
N PHE A 142 0.47 5.88 -12.15
CA PHE A 142 1.10 4.81 -12.93
C PHE A 142 1.11 5.08 -14.44
N SER A 143 0.15 5.83 -14.97
CA SER A 143 0.13 6.21 -16.39
C SER A 143 1.33 7.07 -16.82
N TYR A 144 1.97 7.79 -15.88
CA TYR A 144 3.19 8.56 -16.19
C TYR A 144 4.43 7.69 -16.41
N TYR A 145 4.40 6.42 -15.91
CA TYR A 145 5.53 5.50 -15.93
C TYR A 145 5.31 4.28 -16.84
N ASN A 146 4.48 4.42 -17.87
CA ASN A 146 4.17 3.34 -18.80
C ASN A 146 3.57 2.09 -18.15
N PHE A 147 2.73 2.28 -17.11
CA PHE A 147 2.02 1.23 -16.42
C PHE A 147 0.51 1.33 -16.59
N THR A 148 -0.17 0.19 -16.53
CA THR A 148 -1.63 0.09 -16.44
C THR A 148 -2.01 -0.66 -15.17
N ILE A 149 -2.98 -0.16 -14.41
CA ILE A 149 -3.66 -0.93 -13.36
C ILE A 149 -4.66 -1.86 -14.05
N THR A 150 -4.36 -3.14 -14.06
CA THR A 150 -5.16 -4.16 -14.76
C THR A 150 -6.23 -4.78 -13.86
N ASP A 151 -6.02 -4.79 -12.54
CA ASP A 151 -7.00 -5.31 -11.59
C ASP A 151 -6.89 -4.57 -10.26
N VAL A 152 -7.95 -4.65 -9.44
CA VAL A 152 -8.01 -4.03 -8.13
C VAL A 152 -8.83 -4.87 -7.17
N GLU A 153 -8.40 -4.92 -5.92
CA GLU A 153 -9.10 -5.54 -4.79
C GLU A 153 -9.29 -4.49 -3.69
N ARG A 154 -10.49 -4.44 -3.09
CA ARG A 154 -10.75 -3.64 -1.90
C ARG A 154 -10.78 -4.55 -0.69
N GLY A 155 -9.95 -4.24 0.31
CA GLY A 155 -9.84 -4.99 1.56
C GLY A 155 -10.42 -4.22 2.74
N SER A 156 -10.70 -4.94 3.83
CA SER A 156 -11.21 -4.36 5.08
C SER A 156 -10.12 -4.13 6.13
N ARG A 157 -8.86 -4.50 5.86
CA ARG A 157 -7.77 -4.31 6.80
C ARG A 157 -7.53 -2.83 7.08
N TYR A 158 -7.14 -2.52 8.31
CA TYR A 158 -6.82 -1.15 8.75
C TYR A 158 -7.95 -0.12 8.48
N GLY A 159 -9.21 -0.59 8.50
CA GLY A 159 -10.36 0.26 8.25
C GLY A 159 -10.68 0.47 6.76
N GLY A 160 -9.94 -0.14 5.86
CA GLY A 160 -10.14 -0.13 4.42
C GLY A 160 -8.84 0.13 3.66
N ASN A 161 -8.54 -0.75 2.71
CA ASN A 161 -7.39 -0.63 1.85
C ASN A 161 -7.73 -0.96 0.39
N ILE A 162 -6.87 -0.51 -0.50
CA ILE A 162 -6.92 -0.80 -1.92
C ILE A 162 -5.63 -1.53 -2.31
N ARG A 163 -5.78 -2.66 -2.98
CA ARG A 163 -4.68 -3.40 -3.59
C ARG A 163 -4.83 -3.31 -5.10
N VAL A 164 -3.83 -2.75 -5.77
CA VAL A 164 -3.81 -2.62 -7.23
C VAL A 164 -2.79 -3.57 -7.83
N HIS A 165 -3.16 -4.18 -8.94
CA HIS A 165 -2.31 -5.04 -9.76
C HIS A 165 -1.93 -4.27 -11.02
N VAL A 166 -0.64 -4.10 -11.22
CA VAL A 166 -0.08 -3.18 -12.20
C VAL A 166 0.82 -3.94 -13.15
N THR A 167 0.68 -3.70 -14.45
CA THR A 167 1.51 -4.29 -15.51
C THR A 167 2.17 -3.21 -16.35
N LYS A 168 3.31 -3.52 -16.96
CA LYS A 168 3.93 -2.65 -17.95
C LYS A 168 3.08 -2.53 -19.22
N GLY A 169 3.18 -1.38 -19.85
CA GLY A 169 2.50 -1.03 -21.09
C GLY A 169 1.24 -0.22 -20.85
N LYS A 170 0.95 0.65 -21.81
CA LYS A 170 -0.28 1.44 -21.88
C LYS A 170 -1.38 0.59 -22.52
N ASP A 171 -2.63 0.94 -22.21
CA ASP A 171 -3.83 0.36 -22.85
C ASP A 171 -3.97 -1.16 -22.68
N ARG A 172 -3.47 -1.70 -21.57
CA ARG A 172 -3.71 -3.10 -21.20
C ARG A 172 -5.18 -3.30 -20.82
N PRO A 173 -5.76 -4.47 -21.12
CA PRO A 173 -7.11 -4.79 -20.66
C PRO A 173 -7.24 -4.66 -19.15
N VAL A 174 -8.31 -4.00 -18.70
CA VAL A 174 -8.62 -3.81 -17.28
C VAL A 174 -9.80 -4.68 -16.86
N SER A 175 -9.77 -5.18 -15.64
CA SER A 175 -10.84 -6.02 -15.09
C SER A 175 -12.12 -5.20 -14.83
N GLU A 176 -13.24 -5.90 -14.71
CA GLU A 176 -14.50 -5.30 -14.27
C GLU A 176 -14.41 -4.69 -12.86
N ASN A 177 -13.50 -5.18 -12.01
CA ASN A 177 -13.29 -4.62 -10.67
C ASN A 177 -12.78 -3.18 -10.75
N VAL A 178 -11.90 -2.88 -11.69
CA VAL A 178 -11.38 -1.50 -11.91
C VAL A 178 -12.52 -0.56 -12.30
N LYS A 179 -13.39 -0.97 -13.23
CA LYS A 179 -14.53 -0.17 -13.67
C LYS A 179 -15.51 0.09 -12.55
N LYS A 180 -15.93 -0.99 -11.86
CA LYS A 180 -16.86 -0.91 -10.72
C LYS A 180 -16.35 -0.03 -9.59
N LEU A 181 -15.04 -0.10 -9.29
CA LEU A 181 -14.48 0.70 -8.22
C LEU A 181 -14.38 2.19 -8.62
N LEU A 182 -14.09 2.51 -9.89
CA LEU A 182 -14.17 3.88 -10.40
C LEU A 182 -15.58 4.44 -10.35
N GLU A 183 -16.59 3.66 -10.74
CA GLU A 183 -18.01 4.02 -10.64
C GLU A 183 -18.41 4.27 -9.19
N LEU A 184 -17.91 3.45 -8.24
CA LEU A 184 -18.13 3.65 -6.81
C LEU A 184 -17.51 4.97 -6.33
N GLU A 185 -16.27 5.30 -6.72
CA GLU A 185 -15.63 6.57 -6.37
C GLU A 185 -16.44 7.78 -6.90
N GLU A 186 -16.92 7.72 -8.14
CA GLU A 186 -17.76 8.77 -8.73
C GLU A 186 -19.12 8.89 -8.03
N SER A 187 -19.82 7.77 -7.82
CA SER A 187 -21.14 7.76 -7.17
C SER A 187 -21.08 8.23 -5.71
N PHE A 188 -20.00 7.91 -4.99
CA PHE A 188 -19.72 8.41 -3.66
C PHE A 188 -19.46 9.93 -3.66
N GLY A 189 -19.11 10.50 -4.80
CA GLY A 189 -18.70 11.90 -4.94
C GLY A 189 -17.31 12.18 -4.40
N LEU A 190 -16.39 11.20 -4.48
CA LEU A 190 -15.04 11.29 -3.92
C LEU A 190 -14.24 12.48 -4.47
N TYR A 191 -14.60 12.99 -5.65
CA TYR A 191 -13.93 14.11 -6.33
C TYR A 191 -14.66 15.44 -6.17
N LYS A 192 -15.71 15.48 -5.32
CA LYS A 192 -16.51 16.69 -5.07
C LYS A 192 -16.05 17.36 -3.76
N LEU A 193 -15.81 18.66 -3.79
CA LEU A 193 -15.44 19.43 -2.60
C LEU A 193 -16.41 19.27 -1.45
N GLU A 194 -17.69 19.12 -1.77
CA GLU A 194 -18.75 18.96 -0.77
C GLU A 194 -18.56 17.71 0.11
N THR A 195 -18.06 16.62 -0.45
CA THR A 195 -17.71 15.39 0.30
C THR A 195 -16.68 15.66 1.39
N TYR A 196 -15.66 16.46 1.08
CA TYR A 196 -14.62 16.82 2.04
C TYR A 196 -15.08 17.83 3.09
N LYS A 197 -15.97 18.75 2.73
CA LYS A 197 -16.62 19.66 3.70
C LYS A 197 -17.43 18.85 4.72
N LYS A 198 -18.28 17.93 4.26
CA LYS A 198 -19.05 17.02 5.14
C LYS A 198 -18.16 16.15 6.02
N PHE A 199 -17.04 15.66 5.48
CA PHE A 199 -16.03 14.94 6.27
C PHE A 199 -15.46 15.84 7.37
N ALA A 200 -15.03 17.07 7.05
CA ALA A 200 -14.50 18.01 8.02
C ALA A 200 -15.50 18.36 9.14
N GLU A 201 -16.78 18.49 8.80
CA GLU A 201 -17.87 18.70 9.79
C GLU A 201 -18.03 17.52 10.73
N ARG A 202 -18.00 16.29 10.20
CA ARG A 202 -18.02 15.06 11.01
C ARG A 202 -16.84 14.98 11.98
N VAL A 203 -15.64 15.34 11.51
CA VAL A 203 -14.41 15.37 12.36
C VAL A 203 -14.58 16.41 13.48
N LYS A 204 -15.06 17.61 13.16
CA LYS A 204 -15.33 18.67 14.18
C LYS A 204 -16.33 18.19 15.21
N LYS A 205 -17.42 17.55 14.77
CA LYS A 205 -18.43 16.97 15.67
C LYS A 205 -17.83 15.89 16.56
N ALA A 206 -17.08 14.93 15.99
CA ALA A 206 -16.43 13.87 16.75
C ALA A 206 -15.48 14.42 17.81
N LYS A 207 -14.68 15.45 17.46
CA LYS A 207 -13.83 16.15 18.42
C LYS A 207 -14.63 16.77 19.55
N LYS A 208 -15.72 17.46 19.24
CA LYS A 208 -16.60 18.10 20.25
C LYS A 208 -17.19 17.04 21.18
N ASP A 209 -17.82 15.99 20.62
CA ASP A 209 -18.44 14.92 21.38
C ASP A 209 -17.45 14.19 22.30
N PHE A 210 -16.23 13.94 21.80
CA PHE A 210 -15.14 13.35 22.59
C PHE A 210 -14.69 14.26 23.72
N THR A 211 -14.49 15.56 23.44
CA THR A 211 -14.09 16.55 24.45
C THR A 211 -15.15 16.69 25.53
N GLU A 212 -16.43 16.77 25.16
CA GLU A 212 -17.54 16.85 26.13
C GLU A 212 -17.63 15.61 27.01
N ARG A 213 -17.35 14.43 26.47
CA ARG A 213 -17.33 13.17 27.26
C ARG A 213 -16.16 13.11 28.23
N LEU A 214 -14.97 13.59 27.83
CA LEU A 214 -13.78 13.64 28.69
C LEU A 214 -13.93 14.68 29.80
N TYR A 215 -14.47 15.86 29.46
CA TYR A 215 -14.62 16.98 30.41
C TYR A 215 -16.01 17.01 31.06
N ARG A 216 -16.94 16.06 30.76
CA ARG A 216 -18.09 15.86 31.66
C ARG A 216 -17.51 15.51 33.02
N PRO A 217 -17.60 16.43 33.99
CA PRO A 217 -16.92 16.21 35.27
C PRO A 217 -17.38 14.91 35.88
N ALA A 218 -16.50 14.28 36.59
CA ALA A 218 -16.79 13.20 37.52
C ALA A 218 -17.75 13.64 38.65
N LEU A 219 -18.61 14.62 38.39
CA LEU A 219 -19.58 15.21 39.34
C LEU A 219 -20.63 14.20 39.83
N ASN A 220 -20.69 12.98 39.26
CA ASN A 220 -21.60 11.94 39.74
C ASN A 220 -20.99 10.52 39.69
N ARG A 221 -19.66 10.39 39.81
CA ARG A 221 -19.08 9.08 40.08
C ARG A 221 -18.56 9.09 41.54
N PRO A 222 -18.98 8.17 42.40
CA PRO A 222 -18.32 7.99 43.68
C PRO A 222 -16.85 7.72 43.39
N LEU A 223 -15.95 8.44 44.07
CA LEU A 223 -14.54 8.16 44.08
C LEU A 223 -14.36 6.68 44.39
N PHE A 224 -13.91 5.89 43.43
CA PHE A 224 -13.43 4.56 43.71
C PHE A 224 -12.18 4.75 44.59
N ASN A 225 -12.30 4.53 45.87
CA ASN A 225 -11.19 4.39 46.80
C ASN A 225 -10.41 3.15 46.34
N PHE A 226 -9.26 3.38 45.75
CA PHE A 226 -8.24 2.34 45.69
C PHE A 226 -7.50 2.37 47.00
N PHE A 227 -7.79 1.37 47.83
CA PHE A 227 -6.89 0.87 48.88
C PHE A 227 -6.30 -0.45 48.42
#